data_23678ab64c75f1abb74eb596cf0aab28
#
_entry.id   23678ab64c75f1abb74eb596cf0aab28
#
_cell.length_a   1.000
_cell.length_b   1.000
_cell.length_c   1.000
_cell.angle_alpha   90.00
_cell.angle_beta   90.00
_cell.angle_gamma   90.00
#
_symmetry.space_group_name_H-M   'P 1'
#
loop_
_entity.id
_entity.type
_entity.pdbx_description
1 polymer ?
#
loop_
_entity_poly.entity_id
_entity_poly.type
_entity_poly.pdbx_seq_one_letter_code
_entity_poly.pdbx_strand_id
1 'polypeptide(L)'
;MAGRNDLTTGNGESDLRSGVMTDDKPLAGKRRLLGLDYGDKTVGVAVSDPLGMIAQGVEIIRREKASKLRRTLARIEELAAEYGIEGVVLGLPLKIDGSEGSRCEKTRQFGSLLEKRLKLPLVYWDERLTTQEAYDLMREAGVRREKKRDFVDEIAAMIILQDFLSANGA
;
A
#
# COMPACT_ATOMS: atom_id res chain seq x y z
N MET A 1 30.73 27.53 -38.48
CA MET A 1 30.23 26.23 -38.89
C MET A 1 29.28 25.69 -37.83
N ALA A 2 28.09 25.37 -38.25
CA ALA A 2 26.93 25.18 -37.42
C ALA A 2 27.00 23.93 -36.57
N GLY A 3 26.91 24.09 -35.23
CA GLY A 3 26.58 23.04 -34.30
C GLY A 3 25.07 22.95 -34.18
N ARG A 4 24.49 21.81 -34.47
CA ARG A 4 23.08 21.56 -34.29
C ARG A 4 22.82 21.16 -32.82
N ASN A 5 22.01 21.97 -32.15
CA ASN A 5 21.39 21.63 -30.91
C ASN A 5 20.27 20.61 -31.19
N ASP A 6 20.45 19.38 -30.78
CA ASP A 6 19.36 18.44 -30.63
C ASP A 6 18.85 18.52 -29.20
N LEU A 7 17.82 19.33 -29.04
CA LEU A 7 16.95 19.31 -27.87
C LEU A 7 15.94 18.18 -28.05
N THR A 8 16.29 16.99 -27.64
CA THR A 8 15.29 15.93 -27.42
C THR A 8 14.57 16.21 -26.10
N THR A 9 13.46 16.92 -26.23
CA THR A 9 12.47 16.98 -25.17
C THR A 9 11.87 15.58 -25.01
N GLY A 10 12.36 14.84 -24.04
CA GLY A 10 11.71 13.63 -23.60
C GLY A 10 10.40 14.00 -22.94
N ASN A 11 9.31 13.83 -23.67
CA ASN A 11 7.99 13.86 -23.09
C ASN A 11 7.89 12.70 -22.09
N GLY A 12 8.00 13.04 -20.81
CA GLY A 12 7.60 12.14 -19.75
C GLY A 12 6.08 12.00 -19.77
N GLU A 13 5.58 11.13 -20.63
CA GLU A 13 4.21 10.64 -20.47
C GLU A 13 4.17 9.88 -19.15
N SER A 14 3.63 10.52 -18.13
CA SER A 14 3.31 9.87 -16.88
C SER A 14 2.36 8.73 -17.18
N ASP A 15 2.83 7.50 -17.03
CA ASP A 15 2.01 6.30 -17.15
C ASP A 15 1.02 6.26 -15.98
N LEU A 16 -0.13 6.91 -16.17
CA LEU A 16 -1.24 6.96 -15.20
C LEU A 16 -1.86 5.58 -14.93
N ARG A 17 -1.38 4.54 -15.60
CA ARG A 17 -1.90 3.17 -15.46
C ARG A 17 -1.20 2.37 -14.36
N SER A 18 -0.06 2.85 -13.86
CA SER A 18 0.72 2.08 -12.88
C SER A 18 0.30 2.26 -11.42
N GLY A 19 -0.51 3.29 -11.08
CA GLY A 19 -0.91 3.56 -9.69
C GLY A 19 0.27 3.91 -8.75
N VAL A 20 1.51 3.80 -9.22
CA VAL A 20 2.70 4.11 -8.41
C VAL A 20 2.90 5.61 -8.33
N MET A 21 2.93 6.14 -7.12
CA MET A 21 3.03 7.57 -6.84
C MET A 21 4.48 8.09 -6.72
N THR A 22 5.46 7.28 -7.10
CA THR A 22 6.88 7.64 -7.07
C THR A 22 7.55 7.35 -8.42
N ASP A 23 8.41 8.25 -8.88
CA ASP A 23 9.16 8.10 -10.15
C ASP A 23 10.20 6.97 -10.10
N ASP A 24 10.63 6.61 -8.90
CA ASP A 24 11.55 5.51 -8.68
C ASP A 24 10.77 4.20 -8.44
N LYS A 25 11.32 3.09 -8.89
CA LYS A 25 10.79 1.75 -8.60
C LYS A 25 11.54 1.12 -7.40
N PRO A 26 11.40 1.66 -6.17
CA PRO A 26 12.22 1.23 -5.04
C PRO A 26 12.00 -0.22 -4.65
N LEU A 27 10.88 -0.82 -5.11
CA LEU A 27 10.54 -2.22 -4.86
C LEU A 27 10.88 -3.15 -6.03
N ALA A 28 11.56 -2.66 -7.07
CA ALA A 28 11.98 -3.50 -8.19
C ALA A 28 12.88 -4.65 -7.68
N GLY A 29 12.54 -5.88 -8.07
CA GLY A 29 13.27 -7.09 -7.65
C GLY A 29 12.97 -7.56 -6.23
N LYS A 30 12.17 -6.83 -5.45
CA LYS A 30 11.69 -7.26 -4.14
C LYS A 30 10.49 -8.19 -4.30
N ARG A 31 10.47 -9.27 -3.54
CA ARG A 31 9.43 -10.31 -3.62
C ARG A 31 8.56 -10.37 -2.38
N ARG A 32 9.17 -10.31 -1.20
CA ARG A 32 8.42 -10.32 0.08
C ARG A 32 8.03 -8.90 0.45
N LEU A 33 6.78 -8.56 0.18
CA LEU A 33 6.24 -7.22 0.40
C LEU A 33 5.15 -7.24 1.47
N LEU A 34 5.08 -6.16 2.21
CA LEU A 34 4.04 -5.88 3.19
C LEU A 34 3.05 -4.88 2.59
N GLY A 35 1.77 -5.24 2.53
CA GLY A 35 0.69 -4.34 2.15
C GLY A 35 0.00 -3.79 3.39
N LEU A 36 -0.23 -2.49 3.44
CA LEU A 36 -0.85 -1.82 4.57
C LEU A 36 -2.00 -0.91 4.12
N ASP A 37 -3.11 -1.00 4.84
CA ASP A 37 -4.24 -0.06 4.77
C ASP A 37 -4.36 0.67 6.10
N TYR A 38 -3.95 1.94 6.13
CA TYR A 38 -3.89 2.76 7.32
C TYR A 38 -5.20 3.51 7.55
N GLY A 39 -5.90 3.20 8.63
CA GLY A 39 -7.10 3.90 9.08
C GLY A 39 -6.89 4.61 10.43
N ASP A 40 -7.91 5.32 10.91
CA ASP A 40 -7.85 6.07 12.17
C ASP A 40 -7.63 5.19 13.40
N LYS A 41 -8.20 4.00 13.42
CA LYS A 41 -8.13 3.07 14.57
C LYS A 41 -7.59 1.69 14.20
N THR A 42 -7.43 1.40 12.92
CA THR A 42 -7.01 0.10 12.44
C THR A 42 -5.95 0.23 11.36
N VAL A 43 -5.09 -0.78 11.26
CA VAL A 43 -4.22 -0.97 10.11
C VAL A 43 -4.42 -2.39 9.63
N GLY A 44 -4.95 -2.54 8.42
CA GLY A 44 -5.02 -3.82 7.73
C GLY A 44 -3.62 -4.20 7.24
N VAL A 45 -3.25 -5.47 7.41
CA VAL A 45 -1.94 -5.99 7.06
C VAL A 45 -2.08 -7.20 6.14
N ALA A 46 -1.36 -7.17 5.03
CA ALA A 46 -1.22 -8.28 4.11
C ALA A 46 0.26 -8.51 3.78
N VAL A 47 0.60 -9.72 3.38
CA VAL A 47 1.95 -10.07 2.93
C VAL A 47 1.88 -10.79 1.59
N SER A 48 2.90 -10.61 0.76
CA SER A 48 3.04 -11.41 -0.45
C SER A 48 3.65 -12.78 -0.13
N ASP A 49 3.35 -13.76 -0.97
CA ASP A 49 4.03 -15.06 -0.92
C ASP A 49 5.54 -14.92 -1.25
N PRO A 50 6.37 -15.93 -1.01
CA PRO A 50 7.81 -15.85 -1.27
C PRO A 50 8.17 -15.56 -2.72
N LEU A 51 7.28 -15.86 -3.68
CA LEU A 51 7.48 -15.58 -5.09
C LEU A 51 7.05 -14.16 -5.50
N GLY A 52 6.36 -13.45 -4.61
CA GLY A 52 5.85 -12.11 -4.91
C GLY A 52 4.68 -12.10 -5.90
N MET A 53 3.87 -13.14 -5.93
CA MET A 53 2.77 -13.30 -6.89
C MET A 53 1.39 -13.10 -6.28
N ILE A 54 1.19 -13.55 -5.04
CA ILE A 54 -0.12 -13.58 -4.38
C ILE A 54 -0.05 -12.86 -3.03
N ALA A 55 -1.00 -11.97 -2.78
CA ALA A 55 -1.17 -11.30 -1.50
C ALA A 55 -2.09 -12.13 -0.58
N GLN A 56 -1.75 -12.21 0.69
CA GLN A 56 -2.53 -12.85 1.75
C GLN A 56 -2.77 -11.89 2.89
N GLY A 57 -4.01 -11.80 3.37
CA GLY A 57 -4.35 -11.07 4.59
C GLY A 57 -3.72 -11.76 5.80
N VAL A 58 -3.16 -10.97 6.71
CA VAL A 58 -2.47 -11.47 7.90
C VAL A 58 -3.17 -11.07 9.19
N GLU A 59 -3.43 -9.79 9.35
CA GLU A 59 -3.89 -9.24 10.63
C GLU A 59 -4.53 -7.87 10.45
N ILE A 60 -5.38 -7.52 11.41
CA ILE A 60 -5.82 -6.14 11.61
C ILE A 60 -5.26 -5.68 12.95
N ILE A 61 -4.40 -4.68 12.91
CA ILE A 61 -3.84 -4.07 14.10
C ILE A 61 -4.79 -2.98 14.57
N ARG A 62 -5.28 -3.07 15.81
CA ARG A 62 -6.21 -2.12 16.39
C ARG A 62 -5.51 -1.21 17.38
N ARG A 63 -5.96 0.04 17.45
CA ARG A 63 -5.53 1.00 18.45
C ARG A 63 -6.72 1.78 19.01
N GLU A 64 -6.66 2.15 20.27
CA GLU A 64 -7.74 2.88 20.95
C GLU A 64 -7.91 4.30 20.44
N LYS A 65 -6.77 4.94 20.08
CA LYS A 65 -6.73 6.33 19.61
C LYS A 65 -5.81 6.44 18.39
N ALA A 66 -6.18 7.32 17.45
CA ALA A 66 -5.39 7.58 16.24
C ALA A 66 -3.93 8.00 16.54
N SER A 67 -3.71 8.70 17.66
CA SER A 67 -2.37 9.16 18.10
C SER A 67 -1.48 8.08 18.71
N LYS A 68 -2.03 6.91 19.08
CA LYS A 68 -1.28 5.83 19.75
C LYS A 68 -0.61 4.89 18.74
N LEU A 69 0.38 5.39 18.02
CA LEU A 69 1.07 4.64 16.96
C LEU A 69 2.19 3.72 17.43
N ARG A 70 2.73 3.91 18.64
CA ARG A 70 3.90 3.17 19.11
C ARG A 70 3.75 1.65 19.04
N ARG A 71 2.65 1.12 19.57
CA ARG A 71 2.36 -0.33 19.55
C ARG A 71 2.08 -0.83 18.14
N THR A 72 1.40 -0.03 17.33
CA THR A 72 1.12 -0.34 15.93
C THR A 72 2.41 -0.49 15.13
N LEU A 73 3.33 0.46 15.25
CA LEU A 73 4.64 0.40 14.59
C LEU A 73 5.48 -0.79 15.08
N ALA A 74 5.46 -1.06 16.38
CA ALA A 74 6.15 -2.22 16.96
C ALA A 74 5.60 -3.54 16.40
N ARG A 75 4.28 -3.67 16.27
CA ARG A 75 3.66 -4.87 15.71
C ARG A 75 4.00 -5.05 14.23
N ILE A 76 3.98 -3.98 13.47
CA ILE A 76 4.39 -4.03 12.05
C ILE A 76 5.85 -4.45 11.92
N GLU A 77 6.72 -3.94 12.77
CA GLU A 77 8.14 -4.34 12.80
C GLU A 77 8.31 -5.84 13.10
N GLU A 78 7.56 -6.38 14.06
CA GLU A 78 7.54 -7.82 14.35
C GLU A 78 7.09 -8.63 13.14
N LEU A 79 6.02 -8.23 12.48
CA LEU A 79 5.50 -8.90 11.28
C LEU A 79 6.50 -8.82 10.12
N ALA A 80 7.14 -7.67 9.93
CA ALA A 80 8.16 -7.50 8.90
C ALA A 80 9.35 -8.45 9.11
N ALA A 81 9.78 -8.63 10.36
CA ALA A 81 10.84 -9.58 10.71
C ALA A 81 10.39 -11.03 10.52
N GLU A 82 9.18 -11.38 10.99
CA GLU A 82 8.61 -12.73 10.90
C GLU A 82 8.48 -13.22 9.46
N TYR A 83 8.02 -12.36 8.57
CA TYR A 83 7.80 -12.71 7.15
C TYR A 83 9.00 -12.40 6.24
N GLY A 84 10.08 -11.87 6.77
CA GLY A 84 11.25 -11.50 5.96
C GLY A 84 10.95 -10.45 4.92
N ILE A 85 10.22 -9.40 5.29
CA ILE A 85 9.75 -8.35 4.40
C ILE A 85 10.90 -7.51 3.84
N GLU A 86 10.88 -7.26 2.56
CA GLU A 86 11.89 -6.50 1.82
C GLU A 86 11.45 -5.10 1.41
N GLY A 87 10.14 -4.84 1.47
CA GLY A 87 9.57 -3.55 1.10
C GLY A 87 8.11 -3.42 1.52
N VAL A 88 7.60 -2.19 1.52
CA VAL A 88 6.25 -1.85 1.99
C VAL A 88 5.45 -1.15 0.90
N VAL A 89 4.22 -1.60 0.71
CA VAL A 89 3.20 -0.95 -0.12
C VAL A 89 2.13 -0.38 0.80
N LEU A 90 2.03 0.93 0.87
CA LEU A 90 1.07 1.63 1.72
C LEU A 90 -0.04 2.26 0.86
N GLY A 91 -1.28 1.89 1.10
CA GLY A 91 -2.42 2.47 0.41
C GLY A 91 -2.51 3.98 0.67
N LEU A 92 -2.73 4.76 -0.39
CA LEU A 92 -2.88 6.21 -0.32
C LEU A 92 -4.34 6.58 -0.64
N PRO A 93 -5.09 7.15 0.34
CA PRO A 93 -6.51 7.44 0.20
C PRO A 93 -6.75 8.74 -0.56
N LEU A 94 -6.56 8.73 -1.87
CA LEU A 94 -6.85 9.85 -2.75
C LEU A 94 -8.34 10.15 -2.79
N LYS A 95 -8.70 11.42 -3.01
CA LYS A 95 -10.07 11.81 -3.34
C LYS A 95 -10.45 11.30 -4.73
N ILE A 96 -11.75 11.25 -5.03
CA ILE A 96 -12.28 10.79 -6.32
C ILE A 96 -11.65 11.52 -7.51
N ASP A 97 -11.34 12.82 -7.35
CA ASP A 97 -10.68 13.65 -8.37
C ASP A 97 -9.16 13.41 -8.48
N GLY A 98 -8.60 12.50 -7.68
CA GLY A 98 -7.16 12.20 -7.63
C GLY A 98 -6.34 13.15 -6.77
N SER A 99 -6.94 14.16 -6.14
CA SER A 99 -6.24 15.07 -5.25
C SER A 99 -5.99 14.46 -3.87
N GLU A 100 -4.98 14.98 -3.16
CA GLU A 100 -4.66 14.59 -1.80
C GLU A 100 -5.45 15.45 -0.79
N GLY A 101 -6.01 14.82 0.23
CA GLY A 101 -6.67 15.47 1.34
C GLY A 101 -5.97 15.22 2.67
N SER A 102 -6.63 15.55 3.78
CA SER A 102 -6.10 15.36 5.13
C SER A 102 -5.76 13.89 5.46
N ARG A 103 -6.50 12.94 4.90
CA ARG A 103 -6.22 11.51 5.08
C ARG A 103 -4.91 11.09 4.41
N CYS A 104 -4.60 11.62 3.25
CA CYS A 104 -3.32 11.42 2.58
C CYS A 104 -2.16 11.96 3.41
N GLU A 105 -2.31 13.14 3.99
CA GLU A 105 -1.30 13.74 4.84
C GLU A 105 -1.00 12.85 6.06
N LYS A 106 -2.02 12.36 6.75
CA LYS A 106 -1.86 11.42 7.87
C LYS A 106 -1.18 10.11 7.43
N THR A 107 -1.55 9.58 6.27
CA THR A 107 -0.95 8.38 5.71
C THR A 107 0.52 8.59 5.36
N ARG A 108 0.88 9.74 4.80
CA ARG A 108 2.28 10.08 4.51
C ARG A 108 3.12 10.26 5.78
N GLN A 109 2.56 10.86 6.83
CA GLN A 109 3.21 10.94 8.14
C GLN A 109 3.46 9.54 8.72
N PHE A 110 2.47 8.66 8.64
CA PHE A 110 2.60 7.27 9.05
C PHE A 110 3.67 6.54 8.23
N GLY A 111 3.67 6.70 6.91
CA GLY A 111 4.66 6.13 6.00
C GLY A 111 6.09 6.57 6.34
N SER A 112 6.28 7.84 6.67
CA SER A 112 7.58 8.37 7.09
C SER A 112 8.08 7.73 8.39
N LEU A 113 7.18 7.49 9.36
CA LEU A 113 7.52 6.79 10.60
C LEU A 113 7.88 5.32 10.34
N LEU A 114 7.17 4.66 9.43
CA LEU A 114 7.49 3.29 9.03
C LEU A 114 8.85 3.17 8.36
N GLU A 115 9.18 4.05 7.42
CA GLU A 115 10.47 4.04 6.73
C GLU A 115 11.63 4.19 7.72
N LYS A 116 11.49 5.11 8.66
CA LYS A 116 12.51 5.33 9.70
C LYS A 116 12.68 4.13 10.61
N ARG A 117 11.59 3.47 10.97
CA ARG A 117 11.62 2.36 11.90
C ARG A 117 12.06 1.05 11.25
N LEU A 118 11.49 0.71 10.11
CA LEU A 118 11.77 -0.54 9.41
C LEU A 118 13.06 -0.49 8.59
N LYS A 119 13.49 0.71 8.16
CA LYS A 119 14.60 0.91 7.22
C LYS A 119 14.42 0.10 5.93
N LEU A 120 13.18 -0.01 5.48
CA LEU A 120 12.78 -0.67 4.24
C LEU A 120 12.23 0.36 3.25
N PRO A 121 12.39 0.13 1.95
CA PRO A 121 11.77 0.98 0.95
C PRO A 121 10.25 0.90 1.03
N LEU A 122 9.58 2.03 0.85
CA LEU A 122 8.13 2.15 0.91
C LEU A 122 7.61 2.87 -0.33
N VAL A 123 6.54 2.37 -0.91
CA VAL A 123 5.79 3.03 -1.98
C VAL A 123 4.36 3.28 -1.54
N TYR A 124 3.75 4.34 -2.08
CA TYR A 124 2.33 4.61 -1.93
C TYR A 124 1.56 4.09 -3.14
N TRP A 125 0.39 3.52 -2.87
CA TRP A 125 -0.48 2.96 -3.91
C TRP A 125 -1.87 3.57 -3.83
N ASP A 126 -2.42 3.97 -4.97
CA ASP A 126 -3.77 4.53 -5.06
C ASP A 126 -4.82 3.49 -4.69
N GLU A 127 -5.60 3.75 -3.63
CA GLU A 127 -6.60 2.82 -3.11
C GLU A 127 -8.05 3.21 -3.45
N ARG A 128 -8.29 4.16 -4.38
CA ARG A 128 -9.64 4.68 -4.67
C ARG A 128 -10.68 3.61 -4.97
N LEU A 129 -10.30 2.54 -5.64
CA LEU A 129 -11.20 1.47 -6.05
C LEU A 129 -11.18 0.25 -5.12
N THR A 130 -10.25 0.20 -4.18
CA THR A 130 -10.01 -0.95 -3.30
C THR A 130 -11.24 -1.31 -2.46
N THR A 131 -11.96 -0.32 -1.93
CA THR A 131 -13.14 -0.54 -1.09
C THR A 131 -14.26 -1.27 -1.83
N GLN A 132 -14.52 -0.92 -3.09
CA GLN A 132 -15.54 -1.58 -3.90
C GLN A 132 -15.18 -3.04 -4.16
N GLU A 133 -13.94 -3.31 -4.52
CA GLU A 133 -13.45 -4.67 -4.73
C GLU A 133 -13.52 -5.50 -3.45
N ALA A 134 -13.17 -4.91 -2.29
CA ALA A 134 -13.30 -5.56 -1.00
C ALA A 134 -14.74 -5.94 -0.68
N TYR A 135 -15.71 -5.07 -0.95
CA TYR A 135 -17.13 -5.36 -0.79
C TYR A 135 -17.62 -6.46 -1.73
N ASP A 136 -17.15 -6.46 -2.95
CA ASP A 136 -17.51 -7.49 -3.94
C ASP A 136 -16.97 -8.86 -3.52
N LEU A 137 -15.73 -8.93 -3.06
CA LEU A 137 -15.13 -10.16 -2.51
C LEU A 137 -15.87 -10.65 -1.26
N MET A 138 -16.29 -9.77 -0.36
CA MET A 138 -17.08 -10.13 0.82
C MET A 138 -18.42 -10.71 0.44
N ARG A 139 -19.09 -10.12 -0.55
CA ARG A 139 -20.37 -10.60 -1.05
C ARG A 139 -20.26 -12.00 -1.63
N GLU A 140 -19.21 -12.25 -2.41
CA GLU A 140 -18.92 -13.57 -2.97
C GLU A 140 -18.58 -14.61 -1.90
N ALA A 141 -17.87 -14.20 -0.86
CA ALA A 141 -17.50 -15.05 0.27
C ALA A 141 -18.64 -15.30 1.28
N GLY A 142 -19.79 -14.60 1.16
CA GLY A 142 -20.95 -14.76 2.04
C GLY A 142 -20.70 -14.29 3.48
N VAL A 143 -19.85 -13.32 3.70
CA VAL A 143 -19.49 -12.82 5.04
C VAL A 143 -20.66 -12.09 5.72
N ARG A 144 -20.93 -12.43 6.99
CA ARG A 144 -21.99 -11.80 7.79
C ARG A 144 -21.73 -10.34 8.09
N ARG A 145 -22.81 -9.52 8.15
CA ARG A 145 -22.76 -8.06 8.38
C ARG A 145 -21.97 -7.62 9.61
N GLU A 146 -21.98 -8.39 10.68
CA GLU A 146 -21.35 -8.06 11.96
C GLU A 146 -19.81 -8.07 11.92
N LYS A 147 -19.23 -8.86 11.03
CA LYS A 147 -17.78 -8.96 10.82
C LYS A 147 -17.27 -8.16 9.61
N LYS A 148 -18.15 -7.44 8.91
CA LYS A 148 -17.83 -6.76 7.65
C LYS A 148 -16.73 -5.72 7.78
N ARG A 149 -16.70 -4.96 8.88
CA ARG A 149 -15.75 -3.86 9.05
C ARG A 149 -14.32 -4.35 9.15
N ASP A 150 -14.09 -5.37 9.97
CA ASP A 150 -12.77 -5.96 10.18
C ASP A 150 -12.28 -6.69 8.94
N PHE A 151 -13.19 -7.40 8.30
CA PHE A 151 -12.90 -8.13 7.07
C PHE A 151 -12.62 -7.19 5.87
N VAL A 152 -13.28 -6.02 5.82
CA VAL A 152 -13.00 -4.97 4.81
C VAL A 152 -11.57 -4.47 4.93
N ASP A 153 -11.11 -4.14 6.14
CA ASP A 153 -9.76 -3.60 6.35
C ASP A 153 -8.68 -4.62 6.00
N GLU A 154 -8.88 -5.89 6.33
CA GLU A 154 -7.96 -6.96 5.95
C GLU A 154 -7.94 -7.21 4.44
N ILE A 155 -9.12 -7.26 3.82
CA ILE A 155 -9.25 -7.42 2.36
C ILE A 155 -8.72 -6.20 1.62
N ALA A 156 -8.95 -4.99 2.14
CA ALA A 156 -8.41 -3.77 1.56
C ALA A 156 -6.90 -3.80 1.47
N ALA A 157 -6.21 -4.19 2.53
CA ALA A 157 -4.76 -4.35 2.53
C ALA A 157 -4.29 -5.41 1.52
N MET A 158 -5.01 -6.53 1.45
CA MET A 158 -4.74 -7.60 0.50
C MET A 158 -4.92 -7.15 -0.95
N ILE A 159 -5.97 -6.39 -1.26
CA ILE A 159 -6.23 -5.88 -2.61
C ILE A 159 -5.19 -4.82 -3.00
N ILE A 160 -4.85 -3.90 -2.11
CA ILE A 160 -3.78 -2.92 -2.33
C ILE A 160 -2.49 -3.62 -2.74
N LEU A 161 -2.10 -4.63 -1.98
CA LEU A 161 -0.89 -5.39 -2.28
C LEU A 161 -1.01 -6.20 -3.57
N GLN A 162 -2.14 -6.87 -3.81
CA GLN A 162 -2.35 -7.66 -5.02
C GLN A 162 -2.36 -6.80 -6.28
N ASP A 163 -2.99 -5.62 -6.23
CA ASP A 163 -2.97 -4.67 -7.34
C ASP A 163 -1.54 -4.23 -7.66
N PHE A 164 -0.78 -3.93 -6.62
CA PHE A 164 0.63 -3.58 -6.79
C PHE A 164 1.43 -4.73 -7.44
N LEU A 165 1.28 -5.95 -6.94
CA LEU A 165 1.96 -7.13 -7.47
C LEU A 165 1.59 -7.38 -8.93
N SER A 166 0.31 -7.27 -9.27
CA SER A 166 -0.19 -7.49 -10.63
C SER A 166 0.31 -6.43 -11.61
N ALA A 167 0.46 -5.20 -11.17
CA ALA A 167 0.94 -4.08 -11.99
C ALA A 167 2.47 -4.10 -12.19
N ASN A 168 3.23 -4.65 -11.24
CA ASN A 168 4.70 -4.63 -11.22
C ASN A 168 5.33 -6.03 -11.24
N GLY A 169 4.51 -7.06 -11.27
CA GLY A 169 4.96 -8.45 -11.37
C GLY A 169 5.63 -8.73 -12.71
N ALA A 170 6.55 -9.62 -12.64
CA ALA A 170 7.23 -10.10 -13.84
C ALA A 170 6.28 -10.88 -14.75
#